data_0aa2b45937f1c864940d1d3ce7149d7f
#
_entry.id   0aa2b45937f1c864940d1d3ce7149d7f
#
_cell.length_a   1.000
_cell.length_b   1.000
_cell.length_c   1.000
_cell.angle_alpha   90.00
_cell.angle_beta   90.00
_cell.angle_gamma   90.00
#
_symmetry.space_group_name_H-M   'P 1'
#
loop_
_entity.id
_entity.type
_entity.pdbx_description
1 polymer ?
#
loop_
_entity_poly.entity_id
_entity_poly.type
_entity_poly.pdbx_seq_one_letter_code
_entity_poly.pdbx_strand_id
1 'polypeptide(L)'
;MNFSISIIGFVEIDEIGQSLKVILEIRREWFDDRLTMLHLQEDRNLNGLWEYNTDKIWYPKLYFENSDYSKDKDDRHLRYMILRDMKVSPKVRNPGTKNATNVFNGSEHTIVQTREFTNYWRCVYNLRWYPFDRQTCYMRMSLPKRYLDFVRLNPERVDYNGDREELTEYSVDKILFCTLSNRTKMVIEVTLNRPLIRSVLTIYIPTLLLLVIRF
;
A
#
# COMPACT_ATOMS: atom_id res chain seq x y z
N MET A 1 1.26 -13.58 -7.92
CA MET A 1 1.58 -12.85 -6.68
C MET A 1 0.30 -12.28 -6.10
N ASN A 2 -0.05 -12.69 -4.90
CA ASN A 2 -1.14 -12.07 -4.17
C ASN A 2 -0.64 -10.81 -3.48
N PHE A 3 -1.48 -9.81 -3.35
CA PHE A 3 -1.15 -8.62 -2.59
C PHE A 3 -2.41 -7.96 -2.04
N SER A 4 -2.24 -7.33 -0.90
CA SER A 4 -3.23 -6.45 -0.29
C SER A 4 -2.61 -5.08 -0.01
N ILE A 5 -3.44 -4.06 -0.08
CA ILE A 5 -3.06 -2.68 0.20
C ILE A 5 -3.96 -2.17 1.32
N SER A 6 -3.33 -1.58 2.32
CA SER A 6 -4.01 -0.88 3.39
C SER A 6 -3.62 0.60 3.32
N ILE A 7 -4.59 1.46 3.13
CA ILE A 7 -4.40 2.90 3.25
C ILE A 7 -4.53 3.21 4.75
N ILE A 8 -3.41 3.56 5.37
CA ILE A 8 -3.35 3.83 6.81
C ILE A 8 -3.92 5.22 7.08
N GLY A 9 -3.59 6.20 6.25
CA GLY A 9 -4.09 7.54 6.40
C GLY A 9 -3.70 8.47 5.27
N PHE A 10 -4.41 9.59 5.17
CA PHE A 10 -4.11 10.70 4.29
C PHE A 10 -3.45 11.80 5.15
N VAL A 11 -2.21 12.15 4.82
CA VAL A 11 -1.42 13.08 5.64
C VAL A 11 -1.64 14.52 5.24
N GLU A 12 -1.70 14.77 3.91
CA GLU A 12 -1.71 16.13 3.37
C GLU A 12 -2.34 16.15 1.98
N ILE A 13 -3.13 17.17 1.72
CA ILE A 13 -3.62 17.53 0.39
C ILE A 13 -3.03 18.88 0.03
N ASP A 14 -2.22 18.91 -1.01
CA ASP A 14 -1.66 20.13 -1.55
C ASP A 14 -2.36 20.47 -2.90
N GLU A 15 -3.34 21.35 -2.83
CA GLU A 15 -4.12 21.79 -4.00
C GLU A 15 -3.26 22.60 -4.98
N ILE A 16 -2.33 23.39 -4.46
CA ILE A 16 -1.43 24.23 -5.27
C ILE A 16 -0.37 23.38 -5.95
N GLY A 17 0.31 22.53 -5.18
CA GLY A 17 1.31 21.59 -5.69
C GLY A 17 0.71 20.36 -6.38
N GLN A 18 -0.61 20.25 -6.43
CA GLN A 18 -1.36 19.16 -7.05
C GLN A 18 -0.89 17.79 -6.59
N SER A 19 -0.77 17.61 -5.27
CA SER A 19 -0.32 16.36 -4.68
C SER A 19 -1.17 15.91 -3.51
N LEU A 20 -1.20 14.58 -3.32
CA LEU A 20 -1.84 13.89 -2.21
C LEU A 20 -0.79 13.02 -1.53
N LYS A 21 -0.56 13.27 -0.24
CA LYS A 21 0.37 12.50 0.59
C LYS A 21 -0.38 11.44 1.35
N VAL A 22 0.00 10.18 1.15
CA VAL A 22 -0.70 9.01 1.70
C VAL A 22 0.29 8.07 2.36
N ILE A 23 -0.10 7.53 3.52
CA ILE A 23 0.60 6.42 4.17
C ILE A 23 -0.07 5.13 3.72
N LEU A 24 0.72 4.24 3.13
CA LEU A 24 0.29 2.95 2.59
C LEU A 24 1.05 1.81 3.24
N GLU A 25 0.36 0.75 3.57
CA GLU A 25 0.96 -0.55 3.83
C GLU A 25 0.67 -1.47 2.64
N ILE A 26 1.70 -2.06 2.07
CA ILE A 26 1.57 -3.08 1.03
C ILE A 26 2.07 -4.41 1.58
N ARG A 27 1.20 -5.40 1.56
CA ARG A 27 1.52 -6.79 1.85
C ARG A 27 1.54 -7.57 0.54
N ARG A 28 2.64 -8.27 0.28
CA ARG A 28 2.87 -9.10 -0.90
C ARG A 28 3.09 -10.54 -0.49
N GLU A 29 2.54 -11.46 -1.26
CA GLU A 29 2.66 -12.89 -1.03
C GLU A 29 3.07 -13.60 -2.32
N TRP A 30 4.12 -14.41 -2.25
CA TRP A 30 4.61 -15.17 -3.40
C TRP A 30 5.31 -16.45 -2.96
N PHE A 31 5.56 -17.32 -3.91
CA PHE A 31 6.38 -18.51 -3.76
C PHE A 31 7.72 -18.29 -4.47
N ASP A 32 8.80 -18.87 -3.95
CA ASP A 32 10.11 -18.87 -4.59
C ASP A 32 10.77 -20.24 -4.46
N ASP A 33 10.77 -21.01 -5.54
CA ASP A 33 11.29 -22.37 -5.62
C ASP A 33 12.81 -22.47 -5.43
N ARG A 34 13.52 -21.34 -5.54
CA ARG A 34 14.97 -21.27 -5.32
C ARG A 34 15.34 -21.27 -3.84
N LEU A 35 14.39 -21.00 -2.97
CA LEU A 35 14.62 -20.91 -1.53
C LEU A 35 14.41 -22.25 -0.85
N THR A 36 15.33 -22.55 0.04
CA THR A 36 15.25 -23.68 0.96
C THR A 36 15.35 -23.14 2.37
N MET A 37 14.36 -23.46 3.19
CA MET A 37 14.24 -22.95 4.54
C MET A 37 14.43 -24.07 5.55
N LEU A 38 15.05 -23.75 6.67
CA LEU A 38 15.28 -24.68 7.76
C LEU A 38 14.50 -24.22 8.99
N HIS A 39 14.06 -25.18 9.80
CA HIS A 39 13.48 -24.91 11.12
C HIS A 39 12.23 -24.01 11.14
N LEU A 40 11.37 -24.07 10.11
CA LEU A 40 10.10 -23.34 10.15
C LEU A 40 9.23 -23.87 11.30
N GLN A 41 8.82 -22.93 12.15
CA GLN A 41 7.95 -23.18 13.29
C GLN A 41 6.47 -23.23 12.85
N GLU A 42 5.63 -23.85 13.68
CA GLU A 42 4.18 -23.87 13.46
C GLU A 42 3.57 -22.49 13.70
N ASP A 43 4.04 -21.81 14.73
CA ASP A 43 3.69 -20.41 14.92
C ASP A 43 4.38 -19.55 13.86
N ARG A 44 3.55 -18.96 12.99
CA ARG A 44 4.00 -18.10 11.89
C ARG A 44 4.79 -16.87 12.36
N ASN A 45 4.52 -16.38 13.57
CA ASN A 45 5.20 -15.19 14.10
C ASN A 45 6.68 -15.43 14.39
N LEU A 46 7.05 -16.71 14.59
CA LEU A 46 8.43 -17.13 14.82
C LEU A 46 9.24 -17.32 13.52
N ASN A 47 8.58 -17.25 12.36
CA ASN A 47 9.22 -17.42 11.05
C ASN A 47 9.57 -16.08 10.39
N GLY A 48 9.82 -15.05 11.19
CA GLY A 48 10.32 -13.76 10.72
C GLY A 48 11.73 -13.89 10.14
N LEU A 49 11.97 -13.21 9.02
CA LEU A 49 13.31 -13.11 8.44
C LEU A 49 13.98 -11.84 8.95
N TRP A 50 15.18 -11.99 9.51
CA TRP A 50 15.98 -10.88 10.02
C TRP A 50 16.54 -10.05 8.87
N GLU A 51 16.69 -8.77 9.05
CA GLU A 51 17.14 -7.79 8.05
C GLU A 51 18.42 -8.20 7.31
N TYR A 52 19.36 -8.85 7.98
CA TYR A 52 20.63 -9.29 7.38
C TYR A 52 20.51 -10.26 6.20
N ASN A 53 19.38 -10.93 6.05
CA ASN A 53 19.16 -11.90 4.98
C ASN A 53 18.14 -11.42 3.95
N THR A 54 17.48 -10.30 4.17
CA THR A 54 16.40 -9.81 3.30
C THR A 54 16.91 -9.30 1.96
N ASP A 55 18.13 -8.78 1.90
CA ASP A 55 18.75 -8.31 0.66
C ASP A 55 18.97 -9.43 -0.37
N LYS A 56 19.04 -10.68 0.10
CA LYS A 56 19.21 -11.86 -0.76
C LYS A 56 17.91 -12.44 -1.28
N ILE A 57 16.79 -12.01 -0.74
CA ILE A 57 15.47 -12.50 -1.12
C ILE A 57 14.95 -11.65 -2.26
N TRP A 58 14.71 -12.31 -3.40
CA TRP A 58 14.02 -11.65 -4.48
C TRP A 58 12.58 -11.32 -4.08
N TYR A 59 12.13 -10.12 -4.40
CA TYR A 59 10.74 -9.72 -4.24
C TYR A 59 10.23 -9.00 -5.48
N PRO A 60 8.93 -9.16 -5.81
CA PRO A 60 8.33 -8.47 -6.94
C PRO A 60 8.15 -6.99 -6.64
N LYS A 61 8.94 -6.15 -7.32
CA LYS A 61 8.86 -4.69 -7.19
C LYS A 61 7.59 -4.17 -7.88
N LEU A 62 6.94 -3.19 -7.27
CA LEU A 62 5.90 -2.38 -7.87
C LEU A 62 6.49 -1.03 -8.30
N TYR A 63 5.99 -0.52 -9.42
CA TYR A 63 6.31 0.81 -9.92
C TYR A 63 5.09 1.70 -9.72
N PHE A 64 5.29 2.86 -9.12
CA PHE A 64 4.25 3.86 -8.89
C PHE A 64 4.29 4.90 -10.01
N GLU A 65 3.32 4.86 -10.94
CA GLU A 65 3.39 5.60 -12.21
C GLU A 65 3.28 7.13 -12.02
N ASN A 66 2.49 7.57 -11.05
CA ASN A 66 2.23 8.99 -10.80
C ASN A 66 2.65 9.45 -9.41
N SER A 67 3.65 8.79 -8.81
CA SER A 67 4.22 9.24 -7.56
C SER A 67 5.46 10.12 -7.80
N ASP A 68 5.73 11.00 -6.84
CA ASP A 68 6.93 11.83 -6.83
C ASP A 68 8.03 11.16 -6.03
N TYR A 69 8.88 10.38 -6.71
CA TYR A 69 9.99 9.64 -6.10
C TYR A 69 11.05 10.55 -5.43
N SER A 70 11.09 11.84 -5.77
CA SER A 70 12.07 12.76 -5.17
C SER A 70 11.76 13.05 -3.71
N LYS A 71 10.52 12.86 -3.30
CA LYS A 71 10.00 13.11 -1.95
C LYS A 71 9.85 11.84 -1.11
N ASP A 72 10.03 10.66 -1.72
CA ASP A 72 9.82 9.36 -1.07
C ASP A 72 11.07 8.94 -0.31
N LYS A 73 11.13 9.22 0.97
CA LYS A 73 12.32 8.93 1.83
C LYS A 73 12.03 8.11 3.08
N ASP A 74 10.81 7.69 3.32
CA ASP A 74 10.49 7.06 4.60
C ASP A 74 10.02 5.61 4.41
N ASP A 75 10.98 4.69 4.36
CA ASP A 75 10.76 3.24 4.43
C ASP A 75 10.59 2.83 5.88
N ARG A 76 9.35 2.83 6.35
CA ARG A 76 9.04 2.35 7.69
C ARG A 76 8.59 0.90 7.63
N HIS A 77 9.02 0.13 8.61
CA HIS A 77 8.49 -1.21 8.90
C HIS A 77 8.48 -2.22 7.75
N LEU A 78 9.65 -2.45 7.16
CA LEU A 78 9.85 -3.57 6.25
C LEU A 78 9.94 -4.88 7.05
N ARG A 79 8.99 -5.78 6.85
CA ARG A 79 8.97 -7.11 7.50
C ARG A 79 8.86 -8.21 6.45
N TYR A 80 9.65 -9.25 6.64
CA TYR A 80 9.51 -10.50 5.91
C TYR A 80 9.13 -11.63 6.85
N MET A 81 8.25 -12.48 6.39
CA MET A 81 7.77 -13.64 7.14
C MET A 81 7.55 -14.81 6.19
N ILE A 82 7.72 -16.02 6.68
CA ILE A 82 7.37 -17.22 5.94
C ILE A 82 6.15 -17.87 6.57
N LEU A 83 5.12 -18.05 5.75
CA LEU A 83 3.93 -18.79 6.16
C LEU A 83 4.14 -20.28 5.86
N ARG A 84 4.32 -21.07 6.90
CA ARG A 84 4.39 -22.51 6.79
C ARG A 84 3.00 -23.05 6.41
N ASP A 85 2.92 -23.82 5.33
CA ASP A 85 1.72 -24.61 5.04
C ASP A 85 1.77 -25.89 5.90
N MET A 86 0.81 -26.01 6.82
CA MET A 86 0.70 -27.14 7.74
C MET A 86 0.30 -28.45 7.06
N LYS A 87 -0.21 -28.39 5.83
CA LYS A 87 -0.58 -29.59 5.04
C LYS A 87 0.62 -30.23 4.38
N VAL A 88 1.75 -29.52 4.33
CA VAL A 88 2.97 -30.00 3.69
C VAL A 88 3.95 -30.48 4.75
N SER A 89 4.31 -31.76 4.67
CA SER A 89 5.31 -32.36 5.55
C SER A 89 6.72 -31.96 5.13
N PRO A 90 7.61 -31.60 6.09
CA PRO A 90 8.98 -31.25 5.76
C PRO A 90 9.75 -32.46 5.21
N LYS A 91 10.69 -32.20 4.31
CA LYS A 91 11.69 -33.17 3.91
C LYS A 91 12.75 -33.26 5.01
N VAL A 92 13.10 -34.50 5.44
CA VAL A 92 14.15 -34.68 6.44
C VAL A 92 15.49 -34.83 5.72
N ARG A 93 16.42 -33.94 6.00
CA ARG A 93 17.81 -34.06 5.56
C ARG A 93 18.58 -34.91 6.60
N ASN A 94 19.38 -35.86 6.15
CA ASN A 94 20.13 -36.80 6.99
C ASN A 94 19.24 -37.58 7.99
N PRO A 95 18.23 -38.32 7.50
CA PRO A 95 17.34 -39.07 8.37
C PRO A 95 18.14 -40.12 9.16
N GLY A 96 17.81 -40.31 10.44
CA GLY A 96 18.45 -41.28 11.31
C GLY A 96 19.78 -40.84 11.94
N THR A 97 20.25 -39.65 11.71
CA THR A 97 21.44 -39.08 12.34
C THR A 97 21.06 -38.04 13.42
N LYS A 98 22.01 -37.78 14.36
CA LYS A 98 21.84 -36.71 15.37
C LYS A 98 21.66 -35.32 14.75
N ASN A 99 22.02 -35.15 13.47
CA ASN A 99 21.92 -33.89 12.72
C ASN A 99 20.76 -33.90 11.71
N ALA A 100 19.71 -34.68 11.97
CA ALA A 100 18.51 -34.68 11.17
C ALA A 100 17.85 -33.28 11.20
N THR A 101 17.59 -32.67 10.03
CA THR A 101 17.08 -31.33 9.92
C THR A 101 15.86 -31.31 9.02
N ASN A 102 14.79 -30.67 9.45
CA ASN A 102 13.61 -30.42 8.62
C ASN A 102 13.94 -29.37 7.57
N VAL A 103 13.63 -29.68 6.32
CA VAL A 103 13.86 -28.83 5.16
C VAL A 103 12.52 -28.52 4.52
N PHE A 104 12.29 -27.24 4.26
CA PHE A 104 11.04 -26.71 3.69
C PHE A 104 11.37 -26.02 2.38
N ASN A 105 10.65 -26.35 1.31
CA ASN A 105 10.85 -25.74 0.00
C ASN A 105 10.03 -24.45 -0.12
N GLY A 106 10.62 -23.41 -0.71
CA GLY A 106 9.94 -22.14 -0.95
C GLY A 106 8.85 -22.21 -2.02
N SER A 107 8.74 -23.30 -2.78
CA SER A 107 7.61 -23.57 -3.67
C SER A 107 6.35 -24.01 -2.93
N GLU A 108 6.47 -24.47 -1.70
CA GLU A 108 5.38 -25.05 -0.89
C GLU A 108 4.96 -24.09 0.25
N HIS A 109 5.78 -23.09 0.57
CA HIS A 109 5.58 -22.17 1.68
C HIS A 109 5.60 -20.73 1.20
N THR A 110 4.59 -19.96 1.58
CA THR A 110 4.42 -18.59 1.11
C THR A 110 5.38 -17.64 1.81
N ILE A 111 6.09 -16.83 1.03
CA ILE A 111 6.86 -15.70 1.52
C ILE A 111 5.95 -14.49 1.55
N VAL A 112 5.93 -13.79 2.68
CA VAL A 112 5.16 -12.58 2.89
C VAL A 112 6.10 -11.42 3.16
N GLN A 113 5.92 -10.34 2.44
CA GLN A 113 6.57 -9.07 2.69
C GLN A 113 5.50 -8.03 3.03
N THR A 114 5.64 -7.39 4.16
CA THR A 114 4.82 -6.24 4.54
C THR A 114 5.72 -5.01 4.61
N ARG A 115 5.32 -3.95 3.93
CA ARG A 115 6.06 -2.70 3.86
C ARG A 115 5.11 -1.53 4.01
N GLU A 116 5.38 -0.69 4.99
CA GLU A 116 4.73 0.59 5.18
C GLU A 116 5.60 1.70 4.60
N PHE A 117 5.01 2.65 3.90
CA PHE A 117 5.71 3.80 3.35
C PHE A 117 4.76 4.97 3.14
N THR A 118 5.33 6.17 3.14
CA THR A 118 4.63 7.40 2.82
C THR A 118 4.98 7.81 1.41
N ASN A 119 3.97 8.11 0.61
CA ASN A 119 4.18 8.50 -0.78
C ASN A 119 3.35 9.73 -1.18
N TYR A 120 3.90 10.54 -2.09
CA TYR A 120 3.24 11.68 -2.70
C TYR A 120 2.72 11.28 -4.07
N TRP A 121 1.42 11.44 -4.27
CA TRP A 121 0.75 11.12 -5.52
C TRP A 121 0.33 12.39 -6.23
N ARG A 122 0.65 12.48 -7.51
CA ARG A 122 0.20 13.61 -8.33
C ARG A 122 -1.31 13.49 -8.56
N CYS A 123 -2.05 14.51 -8.12
CA CYS A 123 -3.49 14.63 -8.25
C CYS A 123 -3.84 15.99 -8.84
N VAL A 124 -4.74 16.02 -9.80
CA VAL A 124 -5.22 17.27 -10.39
C VAL A 124 -6.50 17.67 -9.69
N TYR A 125 -6.47 18.77 -8.97
CA TYR A 125 -7.63 19.33 -8.27
C TYR A 125 -8.34 20.35 -9.15
N ASN A 126 -9.67 20.21 -9.25
CA ASN A 126 -10.50 21.15 -9.99
C ASN A 126 -11.35 21.98 -9.02
N LEU A 127 -10.92 23.21 -8.75
CA LEU A 127 -11.53 24.11 -7.78
C LEU A 127 -12.64 25.00 -8.39
N ARG A 128 -13.10 24.72 -9.62
CA ARG A 128 -14.09 25.55 -10.31
C ARG A 128 -15.39 25.76 -9.52
N TRP A 129 -15.79 24.75 -8.76
CA TRP A 129 -17.02 24.76 -7.96
C TRP A 129 -16.77 24.91 -6.47
N TYR A 130 -15.61 25.46 -6.11
CA TYR A 130 -15.29 25.72 -4.70
C TYR A 130 -16.40 26.56 -4.03
N PRO A 131 -16.90 26.22 -2.82
CA PRO A 131 -16.50 25.08 -1.95
C PRO A 131 -17.36 23.82 -2.13
N PHE A 132 -18.13 23.70 -3.21
CA PHE A 132 -19.00 22.57 -3.53
C PHE A 132 -18.30 21.52 -4.40
N ASP A 133 -16.96 21.52 -4.37
CA ASP A 133 -16.13 20.70 -5.20
C ASP A 133 -15.97 19.28 -4.64
N ARG A 134 -15.92 18.34 -5.57
CA ARG A 134 -15.59 16.94 -5.31
C ARG A 134 -14.35 16.61 -6.10
N GLN A 135 -13.36 16.09 -5.42
CA GLN A 135 -12.06 15.75 -6.03
C GLN A 135 -11.90 14.26 -6.19
N THR A 136 -11.25 13.85 -7.27
CA THR A 136 -10.92 12.45 -7.52
C THR A 136 -9.44 12.32 -7.79
N CYS A 137 -8.77 11.53 -7.00
CA CYS A 137 -7.35 11.26 -7.10
C CYS A 137 -7.10 9.79 -7.46
N TYR A 138 -6.15 9.55 -8.36
CA TYR A 138 -5.78 8.22 -8.81
C TYR A 138 -4.38 7.86 -8.35
N MET A 139 -4.23 6.73 -7.71
CA MET A 139 -2.93 6.13 -7.39
C MET A 139 -2.69 4.97 -8.36
N ARG A 140 -1.72 5.12 -9.25
CA ARG A 140 -1.45 4.15 -10.33
C ARG A 140 -0.20 3.36 -10.02
N MET A 141 -0.34 2.04 -10.06
CA MET A 141 0.74 1.10 -9.80
C MET A 141 0.83 0.11 -10.95
N SER A 142 2.05 -0.28 -11.31
CA SER A 142 2.28 -1.26 -12.35
C SER A 142 3.46 -2.18 -12.04
N LEU A 143 3.50 -3.30 -12.73
CA LEU A 143 4.66 -4.18 -12.73
C LEU A 143 5.72 -3.65 -13.69
N PRO A 144 7.01 -3.66 -13.32
CA PRO A 144 8.11 -3.41 -14.25
C PRO A 144 8.05 -4.35 -15.46
N LYS A 145 8.41 -3.84 -16.63
CA LYS A 145 8.36 -4.61 -17.91
C LYS A 145 9.00 -5.99 -17.81
N ARG A 146 10.14 -6.10 -17.09
CA ARG A 146 10.88 -7.35 -16.88
C ARG A 146 10.12 -8.45 -16.11
N TYR A 147 8.98 -8.12 -15.45
CA TYR A 147 8.18 -9.07 -14.69
C TYR A 147 6.90 -9.50 -15.41
N LEU A 148 6.58 -8.87 -16.54
CA LEU A 148 5.31 -9.09 -17.24
C LEU A 148 5.11 -10.52 -17.76
N ASP A 149 6.20 -11.28 -17.95
CA ASP A 149 6.10 -12.65 -18.47
C ASP A 149 5.76 -13.67 -17.39
N PHE A 150 6.14 -13.39 -16.13
CA PHE A 150 6.03 -14.40 -15.06
C PHE A 150 5.31 -13.92 -13.80
N VAL A 151 5.00 -12.62 -13.65
CA VAL A 151 4.26 -12.09 -12.50
C VAL A 151 2.92 -11.52 -12.95
N ARG A 152 1.86 -11.83 -12.21
CA ARG A 152 0.54 -11.20 -12.34
C ARG A 152 0.10 -10.68 -10.98
N LEU A 153 -0.52 -9.50 -10.97
CA LEU A 153 -1.11 -8.91 -9.78
C LEU A 153 -2.46 -9.62 -9.50
N ASN A 154 -2.58 -10.17 -8.32
CA ASN A 154 -3.85 -10.71 -7.85
C ASN A 154 -4.22 -9.95 -6.56
N PRO A 155 -4.93 -8.83 -6.67
CA PRO A 155 -5.32 -8.05 -5.51
C PRO A 155 -6.36 -8.85 -4.72
N GLU A 156 -6.13 -9.01 -3.44
CA GLU A 156 -7.06 -9.65 -2.53
C GLU A 156 -7.98 -8.60 -1.93
N ARG A 157 -7.41 -7.49 -1.49
CA ARG A 157 -8.12 -6.48 -0.74
C ARG A 157 -7.42 -5.11 -0.83
N VAL A 158 -8.23 -4.06 -0.86
CA VAL A 158 -7.79 -2.69 -0.59
C VAL A 158 -8.65 -2.16 0.55
N ASP A 159 -8.02 -1.89 1.69
CA ASP A 159 -8.68 -1.41 2.89
C ASP A 159 -8.30 0.04 3.18
N TYR A 160 -9.19 0.72 3.86
CA TYR A 160 -8.91 2.01 4.47
C TYR A 160 -9.05 1.89 5.98
N ASN A 161 -7.96 2.08 6.69
CA ASN A 161 -7.88 1.96 8.14
C ASN A 161 -7.80 3.33 8.84
N GLY A 162 -7.71 4.42 8.07
CA GLY A 162 -7.70 5.78 8.61
C GLY A 162 -9.10 6.30 8.95
N ASP A 163 -9.15 7.42 9.64
CA ASP A 163 -10.41 8.13 9.89
C ASP A 163 -10.84 8.88 8.62
N ARG A 164 -12.13 8.82 8.29
CA ARG A 164 -12.67 9.53 7.12
C ARG A 164 -12.67 11.04 7.28
N GLU A 165 -12.59 11.53 8.51
CA GLU A 165 -12.55 12.95 8.86
C GLU A 165 -11.14 13.46 9.21
N GLU A 166 -10.12 12.65 8.98
CA GLU A 166 -8.73 12.94 9.35
C GLU A 166 -8.15 14.18 8.64
N LEU A 167 -8.68 14.48 7.46
CA LEU A 167 -8.27 15.63 6.67
C LEU A 167 -9.00 16.90 7.09
N THR A 168 -8.24 17.99 7.30
CA THR A 168 -8.82 19.26 7.74
C THR A 168 -9.79 19.89 6.74
N GLU A 169 -9.54 19.73 5.44
CA GLU A 169 -10.30 20.40 4.37
C GLU A 169 -11.16 19.45 3.54
N TYR A 170 -10.95 18.14 3.66
CA TYR A 170 -11.66 17.12 2.90
C TYR A 170 -12.06 15.96 3.80
N SER A 171 -13.11 15.27 3.40
CA SER A 171 -13.50 13.96 3.94
C SER A 171 -13.37 12.91 2.84
N VAL A 172 -12.97 11.70 3.20
CA VAL A 172 -12.90 10.57 2.28
C VAL A 172 -14.28 10.00 2.05
N ASP A 173 -14.79 10.15 0.83
CA ASP A 173 -16.11 9.64 0.45
C ASP A 173 -16.03 8.17 0.01
N LYS A 174 -15.17 7.88 -0.95
CA LYS A 174 -15.11 6.57 -1.59
C LYS A 174 -13.70 6.19 -1.99
N ILE A 175 -13.37 4.92 -1.82
CA ILE A 175 -12.16 4.32 -2.35
C ILE A 175 -12.56 3.13 -3.21
N LEU A 176 -12.11 3.13 -4.46
CA LEU A 176 -12.32 2.04 -5.41
C LEU A 176 -10.97 1.55 -5.91
N PHE A 177 -10.88 0.29 -6.27
CA PHE A 177 -9.72 -0.21 -6.97
C PHE A 177 -10.12 -1.03 -8.19
N CYS A 178 -9.29 -1.01 -9.20
CA CYS A 178 -9.43 -1.86 -10.36
C CYS A 178 -8.07 -2.34 -10.87
N THR A 179 -8.05 -3.51 -11.48
CA THR A 179 -6.88 -4.03 -12.20
C THR A 179 -7.08 -3.87 -13.68
N LEU A 180 -6.03 -3.45 -14.37
CA LEU A 180 -6.01 -3.20 -15.81
C LEU A 180 -4.93 -4.03 -16.49
N SER A 181 -5.00 -4.09 -17.83
CA SER A 181 -3.95 -4.68 -18.69
C SER A 181 -3.53 -6.08 -18.24
N ASN A 182 -4.48 -7.01 -18.21
CA ASN A 182 -4.22 -8.41 -17.84
C ASN A 182 -3.52 -8.58 -16.48
N ARG A 183 -3.99 -7.82 -15.47
CA ARG A 183 -3.47 -7.84 -14.09
C ARG A 183 -1.99 -7.44 -13.99
N THR A 184 -1.54 -6.53 -14.84
CA THR A 184 -0.18 -5.96 -14.77
C THR A 184 -0.17 -4.55 -14.21
N LYS A 185 -1.32 -3.90 -14.20
CA LYS A 185 -1.55 -2.55 -13.65
C LYS A 185 -2.70 -2.56 -12.67
N MET A 186 -2.63 -1.65 -11.71
CA MET A 186 -3.67 -1.38 -10.74
C MET A 186 -3.86 0.12 -10.56
N VAL A 187 -5.10 0.52 -10.36
CA VAL A 187 -5.48 1.89 -10.06
C VAL A 187 -6.35 1.88 -8.82
N ILE A 188 -5.99 2.71 -7.85
CA ILE A 188 -6.83 3.05 -6.71
C ILE A 188 -7.37 4.45 -6.96
N GLU A 189 -8.67 4.57 -6.95
CA GLU A 189 -9.40 5.82 -7.07
C GLU A 189 -9.88 6.26 -5.69
N VAL A 190 -9.49 7.45 -5.28
CA VAL A 190 -9.91 8.06 -4.02
C VAL A 190 -10.76 9.27 -4.34
N THR A 191 -11.98 9.27 -3.83
CA THR A 191 -12.90 10.41 -3.96
C THR A 191 -12.96 11.16 -2.64
N LEU A 192 -12.75 12.46 -2.72
CA LEU A 192 -12.70 13.39 -1.61
C LEU A 192 -13.82 14.43 -1.75
N ASN A 193 -14.57 14.64 -0.70
CA ASN A 193 -15.60 15.67 -0.62
C ASN A 193 -15.16 16.78 0.32
N ARG A 194 -15.47 18.03 -0.03
CA ARG A 194 -15.22 19.18 0.84
C ARG A 194 -16.41 19.38 1.81
N PRO A 195 -16.19 19.39 3.13
CA PRO A 195 -17.25 19.66 4.10
C PRO A 195 -17.67 21.14 4.05
N LEU A 196 -18.87 21.39 3.56
CA LEU A 196 -19.45 22.72 3.30
C LEU A 196 -19.51 23.62 4.53
N ILE A 197 -19.91 23.06 5.66
CA ILE A 197 -20.10 23.81 6.92
C ILE A 197 -18.82 24.54 7.31
N ARG A 198 -17.67 23.88 7.17
CA ARG A 198 -16.38 24.47 7.51
C ARG A 198 -16.06 25.67 6.63
N SER A 199 -16.20 25.53 5.31
CA SER A 199 -15.93 26.61 4.35
C SER A 199 -16.88 27.80 4.56
N VAL A 200 -18.15 27.55 4.87
CA VAL A 200 -19.13 28.59 5.20
C VAL A 200 -18.72 29.35 6.45
N LEU A 201 -18.36 28.64 7.53
CA LEU A 201 -17.99 29.28 8.80
C LEU A 201 -16.66 30.04 8.72
N THR A 202 -15.67 29.54 7.98
CA THR A 202 -14.33 30.12 7.94
C THR A 202 -14.15 31.22 6.92
N ILE A 203 -14.91 31.22 5.84
CA ILE A 203 -14.74 32.17 4.74
C ILE A 203 -15.98 33.05 4.56
N TYR A 204 -17.18 32.46 4.37
CA TYR A 204 -18.36 33.23 3.98
C TYR A 204 -18.93 34.08 5.12
N ILE A 205 -19.02 33.54 6.34
CA ILE A 205 -19.53 34.34 7.47
C ILE A 205 -18.63 35.50 7.82
N PRO A 206 -17.30 35.38 7.97
CA PRO A 206 -16.41 36.49 8.22
C PRO A 206 -16.46 37.57 7.11
N THR A 207 -16.51 37.15 5.84
CA THR A 207 -16.61 38.13 4.72
C THR A 207 -17.93 38.88 4.71
N LEU A 208 -19.05 38.19 4.99
CA LEU A 208 -20.37 38.86 5.13
C LEU A 208 -20.38 39.85 6.28
N LEU A 209 -19.83 39.48 7.44
CA LEU A 209 -19.72 40.37 8.60
C LEU A 209 -18.90 41.64 8.26
N LEU A 210 -17.77 41.48 7.55
CA LEU A 210 -16.97 42.62 7.12
C LEU A 210 -17.72 43.53 6.15
N LEU A 211 -18.54 42.98 5.25
CA LEU A 211 -19.37 43.75 4.36
C LEU A 211 -20.45 44.54 5.13
N VAL A 212 -21.11 43.91 6.10
CA VAL A 212 -22.15 44.58 6.93
C VAL A 212 -21.57 45.69 7.81
N ILE A 213 -20.36 45.48 8.36
CA ILE A 213 -19.69 46.53 9.19
C ILE A 213 -19.22 47.72 8.33
N ARG A 214 -18.92 47.51 7.04
CA ARG A 214 -18.44 48.55 6.15
C ARG A 214 -19.56 49.47 5.59
N PHE A 215 -20.80 49.04 5.71
CA PHE A 215 -21.98 49.83 5.37
C PHE A 215 -22.67 50.38 6.61
#